data_25140604756cca502566c706359371c4
#
_entry.id   25140604756cca502566c706359371c4
#
_cell.length_a   1.000
_cell.length_b   1.000
_cell.length_c   1.000
_cell.angle_alpha   90.00
_cell.angle_beta   90.00
_cell.angle_gamma   90.00
#
_symmetry.space_group_name_H-M   'P 1'
#
loop_
_entity.id
_entity.type
_entity.pdbx_description
1 polymer ?
#
loop_
_entity_poly.entity_id
_entity_poly.type
_entity_poly.pdbx_seq_one_letter_code
_entity_poly.pdbx_strand_id
1 'polypeptide(L)'
;MKDNGAELTATVHYLLFYEVVDGYAEKRAPFREQHLKYARQAFERGELVLAGALAEPLDGAVLVFRGPTPHFAEAFAKGDPYVINGLIKSWRVRKCMTVIPSEQS
;
A
#
# COMPACT_ATOMS: atom_id res chain seq x y z
N MET A 1 -9.95 20.67 23.80
CA MET A 1 -9.84 20.73 23.37
C MET A 1 -9.69 20.50 22.56
N LYS A 2 -9.97 20.18 22.70
CA LYS A 2 -9.96 20.01 22.03
C LYS A 2 -9.74 20.17 21.11
N ASP A 3 -9.74 20.32 21.03
CA ASP A 3 -9.59 20.49 20.13
C ASP A 3 -8.99 20.41 19.44
N ASN A 4 -8.70 20.64 19.78
CA ASN A 4 -8.05 20.35 19.07
C ASN A 4 -8.02 19.61 18.13
N GLY A 5 -7.95 20.19 18.22
CA GLY A 5 -8.85 19.35 17.49
C GLY A 5 -8.34 18.92 16.14
N ALA A 6 -7.69 19.77 15.42
CA ALA A 6 -7.20 19.45 14.09
C ALA A 6 -6.31 18.20 14.10
N GLU A 7 -5.50 18.08 15.09
CA GLU A 7 -4.61 16.94 15.17
C GLU A 7 -5.36 15.64 15.44
N LEU A 8 -6.61 15.76 15.88
CA LEU A 8 -7.42 14.57 16.16
C LEU A 8 -8.24 14.13 14.96
N THR A 9 -8.36 14.97 13.96
CA THR A 9 -9.33 14.73 12.92
C THR A 9 -8.77 14.02 11.70
N ALA A 10 -7.63 14.45 11.24
CA ALA A 10 -7.17 14.01 9.94
C ALA A 10 -6.05 13.02 10.09
N THR A 11 -6.37 11.78 9.83
CA THR A 11 -5.34 10.77 9.61
C THR A 11 -5.19 10.65 8.12
N VAL A 12 -3.96 10.85 7.66
CA VAL A 12 -3.69 10.77 6.24
C VAL A 12 -3.09 9.42 5.95
N HIS A 13 -3.63 8.76 4.94
CA HIS A 13 -3.06 7.55 4.40
C HIS A 13 -2.71 7.77 2.94
N TYR A 14 -1.80 6.97 2.44
CA TYR A 14 -1.44 6.97 1.03
C TYR A 14 -1.70 5.58 0.49
N LEU A 15 -2.50 5.53 -0.56
CA LEU A 15 -2.91 4.28 -1.18
C LEU A 15 -2.03 4.04 -2.40
N LEU A 16 -1.37 2.89 -2.40
CA LEU A 16 -0.58 2.45 -3.56
C LEU A 16 -1.44 1.46 -4.32
N PHE A 17 -1.70 1.77 -5.58
CA PHE A 17 -2.48 0.92 -6.47
C PHE A 17 -1.55 0.26 -7.47
N TYR A 18 -1.65 -1.05 -7.58
CA TYR A 18 -0.93 -1.82 -8.58
C TYR A 18 -1.88 -2.28 -9.66
N GLU A 19 -1.46 -2.11 -10.90
CA GLU A 19 -2.08 -2.75 -12.05
C GLU A 19 -1.13 -3.84 -12.49
N VAL A 20 -1.61 -5.07 -12.64
CA VAL A 20 -0.74 -6.22 -12.85
C VAL A 20 -0.75 -6.67 -14.30
N VAL A 21 0.32 -7.36 -14.70
CA VAL A 21 0.45 -7.87 -16.07
C VAL A 21 -0.43 -9.11 -16.25
N ASP A 22 -0.69 -9.45 -17.51
CA ASP A 22 -1.38 -10.70 -17.84
C ASP A 22 -0.57 -11.88 -17.30
N GLY A 23 -1.28 -12.88 -16.78
CA GLY A 23 -0.63 -14.06 -16.21
C GLY A 23 -0.02 -13.82 -14.85
N TYR A 24 -0.42 -12.77 -14.19
CA TYR A 24 0.13 -12.38 -12.89
C TYR A 24 0.07 -13.52 -11.87
N ALA A 25 -1.05 -14.24 -11.81
CA ALA A 25 -1.22 -15.28 -10.79
C ALA A 25 -0.14 -16.35 -10.89
N GLU A 26 0.20 -16.76 -12.11
CA GLU A 26 1.25 -17.75 -12.33
C GLU A 26 2.64 -17.14 -12.22
N LYS A 27 2.81 -15.94 -12.77
CA LYS A 27 4.12 -15.30 -12.84
C LYS A 27 4.64 -14.88 -11.47
N ARG A 28 3.74 -14.61 -10.53
CA ARG A 28 4.17 -14.15 -9.21
C ARG A 28 4.74 -15.26 -8.34
N ALA A 29 4.46 -16.52 -8.66
CA ALA A 29 4.82 -17.65 -7.79
C ALA A 29 6.30 -17.64 -7.39
N PRO A 30 7.26 -17.47 -8.29
CA PRO A 30 8.68 -17.48 -7.90
C PRO A 30 9.08 -16.31 -7.00
N PHE A 31 8.31 -15.23 -7.00
CA PHE A 31 8.66 -13.99 -6.26
C PHE A 31 7.77 -13.75 -5.07
N ARG A 32 6.77 -14.60 -4.84
CA ARG A 32 5.76 -14.33 -3.84
C ARG A 32 6.34 -14.28 -2.43
N GLU A 33 7.23 -15.20 -2.10
CA GLU A 33 7.81 -15.24 -0.77
C GLU A 33 8.62 -13.98 -0.49
N GLN A 34 9.44 -13.56 -1.47
CA GLN A 34 10.22 -12.35 -1.33
C GLN A 34 9.34 -11.12 -1.17
N HIS A 35 8.28 -11.03 -1.97
CA HIS A 35 7.35 -9.92 -1.91
C HIS A 35 6.66 -9.86 -0.55
N LEU A 36 6.17 -10.98 -0.04
CA LEU A 36 5.49 -11.01 1.25
C LEU A 36 6.42 -10.66 2.39
N LYS A 37 7.68 -11.10 2.33
CA LYS A 37 8.66 -10.72 3.32
C LYS A 37 8.92 -9.23 3.30
N TYR A 38 9.08 -8.67 2.11
CA TYR A 38 9.31 -7.24 1.92
C TYR A 38 8.14 -6.43 2.48
N ALA A 39 6.91 -6.84 2.18
CA ALA A 39 5.72 -6.16 2.67
C ALA A 39 5.59 -6.28 4.20
N ARG A 40 5.89 -7.46 4.74
CA ARG A 40 5.81 -7.65 6.19
C ARG A 40 6.82 -6.77 6.92
N GLN A 41 7.99 -6.58 6.35
CA GLN A 41 8.98 -5.69 6.94
C GLN A 41 8.49 -4.25 6.99
N ALA A 42 7.81 -3.79 5.94
CA ALA A 42 7.21 -2.45 5.93
C ALA A 42 6.12 -2.34 6.99
N PHE A 43 5.34 -3.39 7.17
CA PHE A 43 4.31 -3.44 8.20
C PHE A 43 4.94 -3.36 9.59
N GLU A 44 6.02 -4.09 9.82
CA GLU A 44 6.70 -4.11 11.11
C GLU A 44 7.33 -2.77 11.45
N ARG A 45 7.76 -2.04 10.43
CA ARG A 45 8.28 -0.68 10.63
C ARG A 45 7.18 0.34 10.92
N GLY A 46 5.91 -0.05 10.82
CA GLY A 46 4.79 0.86 11.02
C GLY A 46 4.45 1.71 9.83
N GLU A 47 5.01 1.41 8.66
CA GLU A 47 4.76 2.17 7.43
C GLU A 47 3.54 1.66 6.69
N LEU A 48 3.41 0.36 6.56
CA LEU A 48 2.32 -0.29 5.85
C LEU A 48 1.22 -0.67 6.85
N VAL A 49 -0.01 -0.30 6.53
CA VAL A 49 -1.16 -0.57 7.40
C VAL A 49 -1.83 -1.88 7.01
N LEU A 50 -2.08 -2.06 5.73
CA LEU A 50 -2.66 -3.28 5.20
C LEU A 50 -2.36 -3.37 3.72
N ALA A 51 -2.44 -4.57 3.18
CA ALA A 51 -2.20 -4.81 1.76
C ALA A 51 -2.96 -6.04 1.34
N GLY A 52 -3.41 -6.04 0.09
CA GLY A 52 -4.11 -7.20 -0.45
C GLY A 52 -4.28 -7.10 -1.94
N ALA A 53 -4.50 -8.26 -2.54
CA ALA A 53 -4.78 -8.34 -3.96
C ALA A 53 -6.27 -8.13 -4.20
N LEU A 54 -6.58 -7.51 -5.33
CA LEU A 54 -7.94 -7.37 -5.79
C LEU A 54 -8.31 -8.65 -6.54
N ALA A 55 -9.39 -9.28 -6.12
CA ALA A 55 -9.77 -10.59 -6.64
C ALA A 55 -11.08 -10.48 -7.40
N GLU A 56 -11.34 -11.47 -8.24
CA GLU A 56 -12.57 -11.64 -9.00
C GLU A 56 -12.84 -10.46 -9.93
N PRO A 57 -11.90 -10.13 -10.82
CA PRO A 57 -10.69 -10.87 -11.17
C PRO A 57 -9.48 -10.47 -10.35
N LEU A 58 -8.45 -11.30 -10.41
CA LEU A 58 -7.17 -11.01 -9.77
C LEU A 58 -6.35 -10.14 -10.72
N ASP A 59 -6.58 -8.84 -10.66
CA ASP A 59 -6.04 -7.92 -11.65
C ASP A 59 -5.36 -6.69 -11.05
N GLY A 60 -5.14 -6.69 -9.75
CA GLY A 60 -4.49 -5.55 -9.12
C GLY A 60 -4.23 -5.79 -7.65
N ALA A 61 -3.77 -4.76 -6.98
CA ALA A 61 -3.54 -4.80 -5.54
C ALA A 61 -3.67 -3.39 -4.97
N VAL A 62 -3.99 -3.34 -3.70
CA VAL A 62 -4.05 -2.07 -2.96
C VAL A 62 -3.22 -2.24 -1.70
N LEU A 63 -2.36 -1.28 -1.45
CA LEU A 63 -1.53 -1.24 -0.25
C LEU A 63 -1.73 0.12 0.40
N VAL A 64 -1.95 0.11 1.70
CA VAL A 64 -2.28 1.34 2.45
C VAL A 64 -1.12 1.67 3.37
N PHE A 65 -0.59 2.87 3.21
CA PHE A 65 0.55 3.35 3.98
C PHE A 65 0.13 4.54 4.83
N ARG A 66 0.79 4.69 5.96
CA ARG A 66 0.63 5.88 6.78
C ARG A 66 1.80 6.82 6.53
N GLY A 67 1.71 8.01 7.07
CA GLY A 67 2.79 8.96 6.99
C GLY A 67 2.31 10.31 6.47
N PRO A 68 3.11 11.36 6.69
CA PRO A 68 2.71 12.71 6.29
C PRO A 68 2.90 12.99 4.81
N THR A 69 3.63 12.13 4.12
CA THR A 69 3.94 12.30 2.69
C THR A 69 3.80 10.96 1.99
N PRO A 70 3.76 10.94 0.66
CA PRO A 70 3.67 9.68 -0.08
C PRO A 70 4.98 8.87 -0.09
N HIS A 71 5.98 9.32 0.63
CA HIS A 71 7.33 8.74 0.55
C HIS A 71 7.36 7.24 0.81
N PHE A 72 6.69 6.76 1.88
CA PHE A 72 6.71 5.33 2.20
C PHE A 72 6.11 4.49 1.08
N ALA A 73 4.99 4.96 0.52
CA ALA A 73 4.32 4.23 -0.56
C ALA A 73 5.19 4.19 -1.81
N GLU A 74 5.77 5.33 -2.17
CA GLU A 74 6.61 5.41 -3.37
C GLU A 74 7.88 4.59 -3.22
N ALA A 75 8.53 4.68 -2.05
CA ALA A 75 9.73 3.90 -1.81
C ALA A 75 9.44 2.40 -1.82
N PHE A 76 8.29 2.01 -1.25
CA PHE A 76 7.87 0.61 -1.28
C PHE A 76 7.76 0.11 -2.71
N ALA A 77 7.04 0.85 -3.56
CA ALA A 77 6.83 0.43 -4.94
C ALA A 77 8.15 0.26 -5.68
N LYS A 78 9.09 1.17 -5.46
CA LYS A 78 10.36 1.12 -6.18
C LYS A 78 11.23 -0.06 -5.77
N GLY A 79 11.04 -0.59 -4.55
CA GLY A 79 11.85 -1.71 -4.07
C GLY A 79 11.12 -3.04 -4.03
N ASP A 80 9.84 -3.07 -4.39
CA ASP A 80 9.06 -4.29 -4.33
C ASP A 80 9.56 -5.30 -5.36
N PRO A 81 9.88 -6.54 -4.93
CA PRO A 81 10.29 -7.59 -5.88
C PRO A 81 9.32 -7.79 -7.04
N TYR A 82 8.02 -7.60 -6.82
CA TYR A 82 7.04 -7.71 -7.90
C TYR A 82 7.24 -6.62 -8.96
N VAL A 83 7.53 -5.40 -8.52
CA VAL A 83 7.79 -4.29 -9.44
C VAL A 83 9.11 -4.51 -10.18
N ILE A 84 10.14 -4.86 -9.44
CA ILE A 84 11.49 -5.06 -10.01
C ILE A 84 11.47 -6.16 -11.06
N ASN A 85 10.67 -7.20 -10.85
CA ASN A 85 10.63 -8.35 -11.73
C ASN A 85 9.53 -8.27 -12.79
N GLY A 86 8.96 -7.09 -12.99
CA GLY A 86 8.08 -6.85 -14.12
C GLY A 86 6.68 -7.41 -14.01
N LEU A 87 6.22 -7.69 -12.78
CA LEU A 87 4.86 -8.22 -12.58
C LEU A 87 3.82 -7.12 -12.47
N ILE A 88 4.26 -5.90 -12.22
CA ILE A 88 3.38 -4.74 -12.05
C ILE A 88 3.49 -3.89 -13.31
N LYS A 89 2.37 -3.77 -14.01
CA LYS A 89 2.30 -3.02 -15.26
C LYS A 89 2.45 -1.53 -15.02
N SER A 90 1.81 -1.03 -13.96
CA SER A 90 1.91 0.36 -13.57
C SER A 90 1.49 0.48 -12.12
N TRP A 91 1.92 1.57 -11.49
CA TRP A 91 1.47 1.86 -10.12
C TRP A 91 1.29 3.35 -9.94
N ARG A 92 0.44 3.70 -9.00
CA ARG A 92 0.21 5.09 -8.64
C ARG A 92 -0.10 5.20 -7.16
N VAL A 93 0.17 6.37 -6.60
CA VAL A 93 -0.09 6.64 -5.19
C VAL A 93 -1.13 7.75 -5.11
N ARG A 94 -2.13 7.55 -4.26
CA ARG A 94 -3.16 8.55 -4.00
C ARG A 94 -3.24 8.85 -2.51
N LYS A 95 -3.34 10.13 -2.19
CA LYS A 95 -3.56 10.56 -0.81
C LYS A 95 -5.01 10.30 -0.42
N CYS A 96 -5.21 9.74 0.77
CA CYS A 96 -6.54 9.50 1.32
C CYS A 96 -6.69 10.30 2.61
N MET A 97 -7.66 11.19 2.64
CA MET A 97 -8.01 11.94 3.85
C MET A 97 -8.94 11.06 4.67
N THR A 98 -8.36 10.33 5.60
CA THR A 98 -9.09 9.28 6.33
C THR A 98 -9.96 9.91 7.40
N VAL A 99 -11.24 9.53 7.38
CA VAL A 99 -12.19 10.02 8.38
C VAL A 99 -12.68 8.92 9.29
N ILE A 100 -12.53 7.66 8.89
CA ILE A 100 -12.89 6.50 9.71
C ILE A 100 -11.74 5.50 9.60
N PRO A 101 -11.14 5.08 10.70
CA PRO A 101 -11.44 5.53 12.06
C PRO A 101 -10.91 6.93 12.33
N SER A 102 -11.57 7.61 13.24
CA SER A 102 -11.17 8.92 13.69
C SER A 102 -11.15 8.93 15.19
N GLU A 103 -10.15 9.59 15.75
CA GLU A 103 -10.03 9.69 17.20
C GLU A 103 -11.12 10.54 17.80
N GLN A 104 -11.78 11.32 17.00
CA GLN A 104 -12.86 12.18 17.45
C GLN A 104 -14.23 11.53 17.37
N SER A 105 -14.34 10.41 16.71
CA SER A 105 -15.64 9.77 16.53
C SER A 105 -16.14 9.10 17.79
#